data_ac21f604df6ff9c636d0d1c07dc5abf6
#
_entry.id   ac21f604df6ff9c636d0d1c07dc5abf6
#
_cell.length_a   1.000
_cell.length_b   1.000
_cell.length_c   1.000
_cell.angle_alpha   90.00
_cell.angle_beta   90.00
_cell.angle_gamma   90.00
#
_symmetry.space_group_name_H-M   'P 1'
#
loop_
_entity.id
_entity.type
_entity.pdbx_description
1 polymer ?
#
loop_
_entity_poly.entity_id
_entity_poly.type
_entity_poly.pdbx_seq_one_letter_code
_entity_poly.pdbx_strand_id
1 'polypeptide(L)'
;MRQHPATAGKVAAMTPSAATFGTLLTIAQTPALGPQPNSLDHAVGRATHWVRLSETRRPDAMWLEAGALMQRLVSREEWAHYIRRIRVDRGALQGREWFEVTRVRDPVGLPVGDYLNVIFVAHFAQASQFETVSLAPGAAGWLPVGYVIRPVQREV
;
A
#
# COMPACT_ATOMS: atom_id res chain seq x y z
N MET A 1 -66.51 -3.75 72.33
CA MET A 1 -67.86 -3.42 71.80
C MET A 1 -67.63 -3.11 70.30
N ARG A 2 -68.14 -4.03 69.50
CA ARG A 2 -68.63 -3.80 68.10
C ARG A 2 -67.70 -3.04 67.10
N GLN A 3 -67.54 -3.35 65.93
CA GLN A 3 -68.01 -4.36 64.97
C GLN A 3 -67.26 -4.09 63.68
N HIS A 4 -66.99 -5.13 63.01
CA HIS A 4 -66.78 -5.21 61.55
C HIS A 4 -67.82 -4.42 60.73
N PRO A 5 -67.76 -4.43 59.42
CA PRO A 5 -66.85 -4.99 58.39
C PRO A 5 -66.74 -4.09 57.17
N ALA A 6 -66.20 -4.64 56.20
CA ALA A 6 -66.59 -4.70 54.78
C ALA A 6 -65.48 -4.19 53.83
N THR A 7 -65.00 -5.07 53.12
CA THR A 7 -65.37 -5.64 51.81
C THR A 7 -64.86 -4.85 50.59
N ALA A 8 -64.08 -5.60 49.90
CA ALA A 8 -64.02 -5.71 48.48
C ALA A 8 -63.70 -4.45 47.58
N GLY A 9 -62.74 -4.60 46.87
CA GLY A 9 -62.50 -3.82 45.71
C GLY A 9 -61.34 -4.36 44.87
N LYS A 10 -61.62 -5.53 44.31
CA LYS A 10 -60.79 -6.14 43.29
C LYS A 10 -60.99 -5.33 42.04
N VAL A 11 -60.00 -4.59 41.64
CA VAL A 11 -59.91 -4.04 40.28
C VAL A 11 -58.58 -4.49 39.67
N ALA A 12 -58.70 -5.45 38.82
CA ALA A 12 -57.62 -5.86 37.93
C ALA A 12 -57.37 -4.74 36.94
N ALA A 13 -56.29 -4.04 37.09
CA ALA A 13 -55.79 -3.16 36.05
C ALA A 13 -54.94 -3.98 35.11
N MET A 14 -55.48 -4.18 33.95
CA MET A 14 -54.78 -4.74 32.81
C MET A 14 -53.63 -3.82 32.46
N THR A 15 -52.42 -4.32 32.51
CA THR A 15 -51.26 -3.71 31.88
C THR A 15 -51.32 -3.88 30.37
N PRO A 16 -51.23 -2.83 29.56
CA PRO A 16 -50.95 -3.00 28.16
C PRO A 16 -49.48 -3.31 28.03
N SER A 17 -49.20 -4.51 27.58
CA SER A 17 -47.88 -4.90 27.10
C SER A 17 -47.60 -4.17 25.81
N ALA A 18 -46.91 -3.07 25.90
CA ALA A 18 -46.31 -2.44 24.73
C ALA A 18 -44.97 -3.13 24.46
N ALA A 19 -44.99 -4.20 23.72
CA ALA A 19 -43.82 -4.77 23.12
C ALA A 19 -43.32 -3.80 22.03
N THR A 20 -42.51 -2.86 22.43
CA THR A 20 -41.75 -2.07 21.46
C THR A 20 -40.62 -2.97 20.93
N PHE A 21 -40.88 -3.61 19.84
CA PHE A 21 -39.81 -4.21 19.03
C PHE A 21 -38.99 -3.08 18.43
N GLY A 22 -38.03 -2.59 19.18
CA GLY A 22 -36.92 -1.83 18.66
C GLY A 22 -36.08 -2.78 17.83
N THR A 23 -36.34 -2.80 16.52
CA THR A 23 -35.43 -3.41 15.58
C THR A 23 -34.13 -2.60 15.64
N LEU A 24 -33.19 -3.07 16.45
CA LEU A 24 -31.82 -2.63 16.34
C LEU A 24 -31.31 -3.09 14.98
N LEU A 25 -31.33 -2.16 14.02
CA LEU A 25 -30.56 -2.30 12.80
C LEU A 25 -29.09 -2.32 13.24
N THR A 26 -28.58 -3.51 13.50
CA THR A 26 -27.14 -3.72 13.61
C THR A 26 -26.61 -3.50 12.20
N ILE A 27 -26.16 -2.29 11.94
CA ILE A 27 -25.31 -2.03 10.76
C ILE A 27 -24.08 -2.87 11.01
N ALA A 28 -24.01 -4.02 10.35
CA ALA A 28 -22.80 -4.81 10.28
C ALA A 28 -21.75 -3.87 9.69
N GLN A 29 -20.87 -3.36 10.55
CA GLN A 29 -19.67 -2.69 10.07
C GLN A 29 -18.90 -3.74 9.31
N THR A 30 -18.94 -3.64 7.98
CA THR A 30 -18.04 -4.38 7.13
C THR A 30 -16.64 -3.99 7.61
N PRO A 31 -15.82 -4.93 8.09
CA PRO A 31 -14.45 -4.59 8.45
C PRO A 31 -13.84 -3.94 7.22
N ALA A 32 -13.31 -2.73 7.37
CA ALA A 32 -12.54 -2.10 6.33
C ALA A 32 -11.42 -3.07 5.99
N LEU A 33 -11.50 -3.70 4.81
CA LEU A 33 -10.44 -4.54 4.29
C LEU A 33 -9.21 -3.63 4.23
N GLY A 34 -8.23 -3.91 5.09
CA GLY A 34 -6.94 -3.26 5.02
C GLY A 34 -6.38 -3.40 3.60
N PRO A 35 -5.37 -2.61 3.22
CA PRO A 35 -4.80 -2.67 1.87
C PRO A 35 -4.51 -4.11 1.49
N GLN A 36 -5.15 -4.60 0.43
CA GLN A 36 -4.91 -5.95 -0.05
C GLN A 36 -3.44 -6.05 -0.49
N PRO A 37 -2.73 -7.14 -0.16
CA PRO A 37 -1.28 -7.27 -0.45
C PRO A 37 -0.94 -7.10 -1.93
N ASN A 38 -1.89 -7.32 -2.82
CA ASN A 38 -1.73 -7.19 -4.27
C ASN A 38 -2.52 -6.02 -4.87
N SER A 39 -3.00 -5.07 -4.05
CA SER A 39 -3.66 -3.85 -4.54
C SER A 39 -2.67 -2.89 -5.20
N LEU A 40 -3.18 -1.97 -6.02
CA LEU A 40 -2.35 -0.90 -6.60
C LEU A 40 -1.82 0.04 -5.51
N ASP A 41 -2.61 0.35 -4.49
CA ASP A 41 -2.17 1.17 -3.36
C ASP A 41 -1.00 0.53 -2.62
N HIS A 42 -1.05 -0.79 -2.40
CA HIS A 42 0.08 -1.52 -1.83
C HIS A 42 1.31 -1.47 -2.73
N ALA A 43 1.14 -1.61 -4.05
CA ALA A 43 2.24 -1.51 -5.02
C ALA A 43 2.90 -0.13 -5.00
N VAL A 44 2.12 0.95 -5.03
CA VAL A 44 2.63 2.33 -4.95
C VAL A 44 3.33 2.57 -3.63
N GLY A 45 2.72 2.15 -2.52
CA GLY A 45 3.32 2.26 -1.18
C GLY A 45 4.65 1.51 -1.08
N ARG A 46 4.70 0.29 -1.61
CA ARG A 46 5.92 -0.53 -1.64
C ARG A 46 7.03 0.09 -2.48
N ALA A 47 6.69 0.56 -3.68
CA ALA A 47 7.65 1.25 -4.55
C ALA A 47 8.16 2.54 -3.92
N THR A 48 7.26 3.33 -3.31
CA THR A 48 7.63 4.58 -2.63
C THR A 48 8.58 4.34 -1.47
N HIS A 49 8.30 3.35 -0.63
CA HIS A 49 9.19 2.97 0.45
C HIS A 49 10.56 2.56 -0.08
N TRP A 50 10.57 1.68 -1.07
CA TRP A 50 11.80 1.10 -1.60
C TRP A 50 12.69 2.13 -2.28
N VAL A 51 12.13 3.03 -3.10
CA VAL A 51 12.92 4.06 -3.79
C VAL A 51 13.52 5.08 -2.81
N ARG A 52 12.88 5.33 -1.66
CA ARG A 52 13.44 6.19 -0.60
C ARG A 52 14.70 5.62 0.02
N LEU A 53 14.89 4.31 0.01
CA LEU A 53 16.12 3.69 0.49
C LEU A 53 17.34 4.12 -0.33
N SER A 54 17.16 4.52 -1.60
CA SER A 54 18.25 5.06 -2.43
C SER A 54 18.86 6.34 -1.87
N GLU A 55 18.11 7.07 -1.03
CA GLU A 55 18.51 8.33 -0.42
C GLU A 55 19.25 8.15 0.90
N THR A 56 19.24 6.94 1.43
CA THR A 56 19.95 6.60 2.66
C THR A 56 21.44 6.42 2.41
N ARG A 57 22.24 6.41 3.48
CA ARG A 57 23.67 6.07 3.40
C ARG A 57 23.93 4.57 3.22
N ARG A 58 22.85 3.78 3.17
CA ARG A 58 22.91 2.32 3.02
C ARG A 58 22.30 1.89 1.67
N PRO A 59 23.04 2.05 0.57
CA PRO A 59 22.54 1.72 -0.76
C PRO A 59 22.21 0.24 -0.94
N ASP A 60 22.78 -0.62 -0.11
CA ASP A 60 22.50 -2.06 -0.05
C ASP A 60 21.12 -2.39 0.54
N ALA A 61 20.50 -1.47 1.28
CA ALA A 61 19.17 -1.68 1.88
C ALA A 61 18.11 -1.97 0.81
N MET A 62 18.17 -1.32 -0.34
CA MET A 62 17.26 -1.63 -1.46
C MET A 62 17.39 -3.08 -1.90
N TRP A 63 18.63 -3.59 -2.03
CA TRP A 63 18.88 -4.97 -2.44
C TRP A 63 18.36 -5.98 -1.41
N LEU A 64 18.54 -5.69 -0.11
CA LEU A 64 18.06 -6.55 0.97
C LEU A 64 16.54 -6.69 1.00
N GLU A 65 15.82 -5.63 0.63
CA GLU A 65 14.36 -5.62 0.59
C GLU A 65 13.77 -6.01 -0.79
N ALA A 66 14.62 -6.26 -1.78
CA ALA A 66 14.20 -6.67 -3.11
C ALA A 66 13.75 -8.13 -3.14
N GLY A 67 12.95 -8.46 -4.17
CA GLY A 67 12.55 -9.83 -4.44
C GLY A 67 13.71 -10.71 -4.88
N ALA A 68 13.58 -12.02 -4.65
CA ALA A 68 14.60 -13.01 -5.00
C ALA A 68 15.00 -12.97 -6.48
N LEU A 69 14.11 -12.57 -7.39
CA LEU A 69 14.40 -12.40 -8.79
C LEU A 69 15.54 -11.39 -9.01
N MET A 70 15.42 -10.20 -8.40
CA MET A 70 16.46 -9.18 -8.49
C MET A 70 17.77 -9.64 -7.84
N GLN A 71 17.69 -10.29 -6.69
CA GLN A 71 18.87 -10.79 -5.96
C GLN A 71 19.65 -11.86 -6.72
N ARG A 72 18.99 -12.59 -7.64
CA ARG A 72 19.65 -13.53 -8.55
C ARG A 72 20.29 -12.85 -9.76
N LEU A 73 19.75 -11.72 -10.20
CA LEU A 73 20.20 -11.03 -11.43
C LEU A 73 21.35 -10.05 -11.19
N VAL A 74 21.45 -9.50 -9.99
CA VAL A 74 22.48 -8.52 -9.62
C VAL A 74 22.96 -8.78 -8.20
N SER A 75 24.27 -8.73 -7.98
CA SER A 75 24.84 -8.86 -6.66
C SER A 75 24.55 -7.62 -5.79
N ARG A 76 24.61 -7.79 -4.48
CA ARG A 76 24.44 -6.69 -3.52
C ARG A 76 25.48 -5.57 -3.74
N GLU A 77 26.71 -5.94 -4.07
CA GLU A 77 27.81 -5.01 -4.29
C GLU A 77 27.63 -4.21 -5.59
N GLU A 78 27.28 -4.87 -6.68
CA GLU A 78 26.97 -4.21 -7.97
C GLU A 78 25.79 -3.25 -7.83
N TRP A 79 24.75 -3.65 -7.10
CA TRP A 79 23.61 -2.80 -6.83
C TRP A 79 24.00 -1.55 -6.02
N ALA A 80 24.76 -1.73 -4.96
CA ALA A 80 25.22 -0.62 -4.14
C ALA A 80 26.09 0.36 -4.95
N HIS A 81 26.93 -0.15 -5.85
CA HIS A 81 27.74 0.65 -6.75
C HIS A 81 26.87 1.45 -7.73
N TYR A 82 25.86 0.79 -8.34
CA TYR A 82 24.92 1.43 -9.25
C TYR A 82 24.18 2.60 -8.60
N ILE A 83 23.63 2.40 -7.40
CA ILE A 83 22.89 3.44 -6.67
C ILE A 83 23.81 4.62 -6.29
N ARG A 84 25.02 4.36 -5.84
CA ARG A 84 25.99 5.43 -5.53
C ARG A 84 26.32 6.27 -6.76
N ARG A 85 26.53 5.63 -7.91
CA ARG A 85 26.81 6.32 -9.17
C ARG A 85 25.65 7.22 -9.60
N ILE A 86 24.41 6.76 -9.53
CA ILE A 86 23.23 7.58 -9.81
C ILE A 86 23.23 8.86 -8.96
N ARG A 87 23.51 8.75 -7.68
CA ARG A 87 23.52 9.90 -6.77
C ARG A 87 24.61 10.91 -7.10
N VAL A 88 25.79 10.43 -7.47
CA VAL A 88 26.89 11.32 -7.90
C VAL A 88 26.54 12.06 -9.17
N ASP A 89 26.02 11.36 -10.18
CA ASP A 89 25.73 11.90 -11.50
C ASP A 89 24.56 12.90 -11.51
N ARG A 90 23.59 12.74 -10.61
CA ARG A 90 22.35 13.53 -10.61
C ARG A 90 22.25 14.54 -9.46
N GLY A 91 23.10 14.41 -8.47
CA GLY A 91 23.09 15.25 -7.29
C GLY A 91 21.94 14.92 -6.32
N ALA A 92 21.69 15.84 -5.38
CA ALA A 92 20.69 15.65 -4.35
C ALA A 92 19.27 15.63 -4.92
N LEU A 93 18.43 14.75 -4.38
CA LEU A 93 17.00 14.75 -4.66
C LEU A 93 16.34 15.96 -3.97
N GLN A 94 15.58 16.73 -4.74
CA GLN A 94 14.83 17.91 -4.29
C GLN A 94 13.34 17.59 -4.08
N GLY A 95 12.80 16.63 -4.83
CA GLY A 95 11.43 16.19 -4.73
C GLY A 95 11.14 14.97 -5.60
N ARG A 96 10.07 14.27 -5.29
CA ARG A 96 9.59 13.13 -6.04
C ARG A 96 8.08 13.10 -6.03
N GLU A 97 7.48 12.89 -7.19
CA GLU A 97 6.05 12.80 -7.38
C GLU A 97 5.69 11.47 -8.04
N TRP A 98 4.63 10.83 -7.58
CA TRP A 98 4.06 9.69 -8.28
C TRP A 98 3.47 10.15 -9.62
N PHE A 99 3.73 9.40 -10.69
CA PHE A 99 3.30 9.74 -12.03
C PHE A 99 2.31 8.71 -12.60
N GLU A 100 2.69 7.44 -12.65
CA GLU A 100 1.91 6.40 -13.33
C GLU A 100 2.19 5.00 -12.76
N VAL A 101 1.21 4.10 -12.88
CA VAL A 101 1.40 2.66 -12.74
C VAL A 101 1.00 1.97 -14.03
N THR A 102 1.90 1.18 -14.59
CA THR A 102 1.63 0.36 -15.77
C THR A 102 1.72 -1.12 -15.43
N ARG A 103 0.82 -1.93 -16.00
CA ARG A 103 0.90 -3.39 -15.90
C ARG A 103 1.63 -3.94 -17.11
N VAL A 104 2.56 -4.85 -16.86
CA VAL A 104 3.29 -5.57 -17.91
C VAL A 104 3.08 -7.06 -17.69
N ARG A 105 2.49 -7.72 -18.68
CA ARG A 105 2.28 -9.16 -18.65
C ARG A 105 3.39 -9.84 -19.43
N ASP A 106 3.94 -10.89 -18.85
CA ASP A 106 4.94 -11.77 -19.46
C ASP A 106 6.08 -11.00 -20.15
N PRO A 107 6.80 -10.12 -19.41
CA PRO A 107 7.89 -9.33 -20.00
C PRO A 107 9.01 -10.22 -20.52
N VAL A 108 9.57 -9.85 -21.64
CA VAL A 108 10.68 -10.60 -22.26
C VAL A 108 11.89 -10.63 -21.33
N GLY A 109 12.47 -11.80 -21.13
CA GLY A 109 13.66 -12.00 -20.29
C GLY A 109 13.40 -12.13 -18.80
N LEU A 110 12.13 -12.11 -18.37
CA LEU A 110 11.70 -12.36 -16.99
C LEU A 110 10.77 -13.58 -16.93
N PRO A 111 10.60 -14.19 -15.76
CA PRO A 111 9.61 -15.25 -15.57
C PRO A 111 8.20 -14.79 -16.00
N VAL A 112 7.43 -15.72 -16.56
CA VAL A 112 6.04 -15.49 -16.93
C VAL A 112 5.24 -15.01 -15.72
N GLY A 113 4.43 -13.97 -15.90
CA GLY A 113 3.60 -13.42 -14.83
C GLY A 113 3.21 -11.96 -15.07
N ASP A 114 2.43 -11.44 -14.12
CA ASP A 114 2.02 -10.04 -14.10
C ASP A 114 3.01 -9.21 -13.28
N TYR A 115 3.53 -8.17 -13.87
CA TYR A 115 4.43 -7.18 -13.26
C TYR A 115 3.78 -5.81 -13.24
N LEU A 116 4.19 -4.97 -12.30
CA LEU A 116 3.82 -3.56 -12.27
C LEU A 116 5.08 -2.70 -12.39
N ASN A 117 4.98 -1.63 -13.16
CA ASN A 117 5.94 -0.54 -13.13
C ASN A 117 5.29 0.65 -12.43
N VAL A 118 5.85 1.05 -11.30
CA VAL A 118 5.48 2.30 -10.63
C VAL A 118 6.47 3.37 -11.03
N ILE A 119 5.97 4.43 -11.66
CA ILE A 119 6.78 5.48 -12.26
C ILE A 119 6.64 6.75 -11.43
N PHE A 120 7.76 7.37 -11.10
CA PHE A 120 7.84 8.66 -10.43
C PHE A 120 8.55 9.67 -11.31
N VAL A 121 8.22 10.93 -11.16
CA VAL A 121 9.07 12.05 -11.61
C VAL A 121 9.90 12.48 -10.40
N ALA A 122 11.21 12.36 -10.52
CA ALA A 122 12.16 12.76 -9.50
C ALA A 122 12.91 14.01 -9.95
N HIS A 123 12.91 15.03 -9.12
CA HIS A 123 13.61 16.28 -9.33
C HIS A 123 14.94 16.25 -8.58
N PHE A 124 16.00 16.00 -9.30
CA PHE A 124 17.35 16.08 -8.78
C PHE A 124 17.97 17.46 -9.03
N ALA A 125 19.06 17.78 -8.33
CA ALA A 125 19.74 19.06 -8.47
C ALA A 125 20.19 19.34 -9.92
N GLN A 126 20.56 18.30 -10.68
CA GLN A 126 21.03 18.42 -12.04
C GLN A 126 19.92 18.38 -13.10
N ALA A 127 18.88 17.55 -12.90
CA ALA A 127 17.80 17.39 -13.86
C ALA A 127 16.62 16.60 -13.25
N SER A 128 15.43 16.76 -13.86
CA SER A 128 14.30 15.88 -13.60
C SER A 128 14.43 14.58 -14.39
N GLN A 129 14.07 13.48 -13.76
CA GLN A 129 14.18 12.12 -14.29
C GLN A 129 12.89 11.33 -14.03
N PHE A 130 12.59 10.39 -14.91
CA PHE A 130 11.64 9.32 -14.57
C PHE A 130 12.38 8.23 -13.81
N GLU A 131 11.85 7.87 -12.65
CA GLU A 131 12.28 6.70 -11.88
C GLU A 131 11.20 5.62 -12.03
N THR A 132 11.56 4.47 -12.53
CA THR A 132 10.66 3.33 -12.68
C THR A 132 11.07 2.22 -11.73
N VAL A 133 10.17 1.84 -10.84
CA VAL A 133 10.29 0.67 -9.96
C VAL A 133 9.46 -0.46 -10.56
N SER A 134 10.10 -1.55 -10.92
CA SER A 134 9.42 -2.76 -11.38
C SER A 134 9.14 -3.68 -10.20
N LEU A 135 7.91 -4.15 -10.10
CA LEU A 135 7.42 -5.01 -9.03
C LEU A 135 6.94 -6.34 -9.60
N ALA A 136 7.26 -7.43 -8.92
CA ALA A 136 6.70 -8.75 -9.18
C ALA A 136 5.79 -9.18 -8.02
N PRO A 137 4.76 -10.03 -8.25
CA PRO A 137 3.95 -10.56 -7.18
C PRO A 137 4.76 -11.52 -6.31
N GLY A 138 4.60 -11.39 -5.00
CA GLY A 138 5.18 -12.27 -4.01
C GLY A 138 4.12 -12.83 -3.06
N ALA A 139 4.49 -13.75 -2.17
CA ALA A 139 3.56 -14.38 -1.22
C ALA A 139 2.90 -13.36 -0.27
N ALA A 140 3.62 -12.31 0.13
CA ALA A 140 3.15 -11.26 1.03
C ALA A 140 2.83 -9.94 0.31
N GLY A 141 2.69 -9.95 -1.02
CA GLY A 141 2.42 -8.78 -1.83
C GLY A 141 3.52 -8.47 -2.83
N TRP A 142 3.47 -7.28 -3.41
CA TRP A 142 4.41 -6.83 -4.42
C TRP A 142 5.84 -6.68 -3.88
N LEU A 143 6.82 -7.20 -4.64
CA LEU A 143 8.24 -7.12 -4.32
C LEU A 143 8.99 -6.38 -5.42
N PRO A 144 9.88 -5.43 -5.07
CA PRO A 144 10.75 -4.78 -6.06
C PRO A 144 11.68 -5.78 -6.74
N VAL A 145 11.76 -5.70 -8.05
CA VAL A 145 12.62 -6.56 -8.88
C VAL A 145 13.47 -5.80 -9.88
N GLY A 146 13.30 -4.48 -9.95
CA GLY A 146 14.09 -3.64 -10.83
C GLY A 146 13.89 -2.16 -10.57
N TYR A 147 14.89 -1.37 -11.00
CA TYR A 147 14.86 0.08 -10.89
C TYR A 147 15.63 0.69 -12.05
N VAL A 148 15.00 1.61 -12.75
CA VAL A 148 15.57 2.30 -13.90
C VAL A 148 15.32 3.79 -13.79
N ILE A 149 16.34 4.60 -14.13
CA ILE A 149 16.21 6.04 -14.27
C ILE A 149 16.37 6.42 -15.74
N ARG A 150 15.49 7.28 -16.23
CA ARG A 150 15.53 7.81 -17.59
C ARG A 150 15.31 9.32 -17.59
N PRO A 151 15.93 10.07 -18.52
CA PRO A 151 15.66 11.49 -18.68
C PRO A 151 14.17 11.75 -18.96
N VAL A 152 13.63 12.81 -18.39
CA VAL A 152 12.34 13.36 -18.84
C VAL A 152 12.61 14.01 -20.20
N GLN A 153 12.13 13.39 -21.28
CA GLN A 153 12.23 13.98 -22.60
C GLN A 153 11.26 15.16 -22.66
N ARG A 154 11.79 16.37 -22.86
CA ARG A 154 10.98 17.48 -23.29
C ARG A 154 10.72 17.30 -24.77
N GLU A 155 9.47 17.10 -25.16
CA GLU A 155 9.09 17.30 -26.54
C GLU A 155 9.36 18.77 -26.88
N VAL A 156 10.18 18.99 -27.91
CA VAL A 156 10.54 20.31 -28.44
C VAL A 156 9.49 20.71 -29.47
#